data_2398f534d9263dec67df7e2dc6212bd6
#
_entry.id   2398f534d9263dec67df7e2dc6212bd6
#
_cell.length_a   1.000
_cell.length_b   1.000
_cell.length_c   1.000
_cell.angle_alpha   90.00
_cell.angle_beta   90.00
_cell.angle_gamma   90.00
#
_symmetry.space_group_name_H-M   'P 1'
#
loop_
_entity.id
_entity.type
_entity.pdbx_description
1 polymer ?
#
loop_
_entity_poly.entity_id
_entity_poly.type
_entity_poly.pdbx_seq_one_letter_code
_entity_poly.pdbx_strand_id
1 'polypeptide(L)'
;ETTDYVYQRYTLLPHQKQILDKLRVEREDRKNYKNLIVAATGTGKTITSLNCLLEIYKSNGYYKALILVPTITLLEQWEKECLKFKFSNIIKVCSKYSNKWKKSLANIQMIEASNPENKTSYIIISTYASFIKSDNFIDLNLLPKKKLLLIADEAHNMGSGRIISRLSEIKYLRRIGLSATPERQFDETGNNRLMEFFGCTQSYTFEYSMREAIENNALCRYYYYPHIVKLTSNEMEKYIELSLKIAKVFNKEDNDSKE
;
A
#
# COMPACT_ATOMS: atom_id res chain seq x y z
N GLU A 1 11.33 -1.45 26.83
CA GLU A 1 11.22 -0.12 27.54
C GLU A 1 11.36 1.09 26.62
N THR A 2 12.05 1.00 25.47
CA THR A 2 12.30 2.15 24.58
C THR A 2 11.18 2.45 23.58
N THR A 3 10.24 1.53 23.36
CA THR A 3 9.15 1.68 22.39
C THR A 3 8.01 2.57 22.88
N ASP A 4 7.77 2.64 24.16
CA ASP A 4 6.67 3.43 24.73
C ASP A 4 6.90 4.95 24.63
N TYR A 5 8.15 5.39 24.60
CA TYR A 5 8.48 6.82 24.55
C TYR A 5 8.10 7.54 23.25
N VAL A 6 8.07 6.84 22.11
CA VAL A 6 7.70 7.46 20.81
C VAL A 6 6.21 7.57 20.66
N TYR A 7 5.47 6.67 21.27
CA TYR A 7 4.01 6.54 21.16
C TYR A 7 3.25 7.60 21.96
N GLN A 8 3.79 8.10 23.04
CA GLN A 8 3.16 9.16 23.83
C GLN A 8 3.05 10.49 23.07
N ARG A 9 3.76 10.66 21.94
CA ARG A 9 3.69 11.86 21.12
C ARG A 9 2.56 11.85 20.08
N TYR A 10 1.98 10.71 19.76
CA TYR A 10 0.88 10.61 18.80
C TYR A 10 -0.37 10.06 19.48
N THR A 11 -1.22 10.96 19.94
CA THR A 11 -2.58 10.57 20.34
C THR A 11 -3.33 10.20 19.10
N LEU A 12 -3.74 8.93 19.00
CA LEU A 12 -4.56 8.45 17.90
C LEU A 12 -5.90 9.17 17.88
N LEU A 13 -6.30 9.62 16.71
CA LEU A 13 -7.62 10.19 16.48
C LEU A 13 -8.70 9.10 16.64
N PRO A 14 -9.96 9.47 16.96
CA PRO A 14 -11.03 8.51 17.19
C PRO A 14 -11.19 7.49 16.05
N HIS A 15 -11.21 7.92 14.81
CA HIS A 15 -11.33 7.05 13.64
C HIS A 15 -10.14 6.09 13.49
N GLN A 16 -8.92 6.53 13.86
CA GLN A 16 -7.74 5.67 13.83
C GLN A 16 -7.85 4.54 14.86
N LYS A 17 -8.37 4.84 16.05
CA LYS A 17 -8.67 3.83 17.07
C LYS A 17 -9.72 2.85 16.58
N GLN A 18 -10.81 3.34 15.97
CA GLN A 18 -11.86 2.51 15.39
C GLN A 18 -11.32 1.56 14.31
N ILE A 19 -10.41 2.04 13.45
CA ILE A 19 -9.75 1.18 12.45
C ILE A 19 -8.97 0.06 13.13
N LEU A 20 -8.16 0.39 14.14
CA LEU A 20 -7.36 -0.61 14.86
C LEU A 20 -8.25 -1.64 15.58
N ASP A 21 -9.31 -1.19 16.23
CA ASP A 21 -10.26 -2.08 16.90
C ASP A 21 -10.97 -2.99 15.89
N LYS A 22 -11.38 -2.46 14.74
CA LYS A 22 -11.96 -3.26 13.68
C LYS A 22 -10.99 -4.32 13.15
N LEU A 23 -9.72 -3.96 12.92
CA LEU A 23 -8.70 -4.91 12.49
C LEU A 23 -8.41 -6.00 13.53
N ARG A 24 -8.52 -5.68 14.82
CA ARG A 24 -8.42 -6.69 15.91
C ARG A 24 -9.59 -7.66 15.84
N VAL A 25 -10.83 -7.17 15.74
CA VAL A 25 -12.03 -8.02 15.60
C VAL A 25 -11.91 -8.92 14.36
N GLU A 26 -11.53 -8.37 13.20
CA GLU A 26 -11.32 -9.17 11.99
C GLU A 26 -10.30 -10.30 12.22
N ARG A 27 -9.20 -10.00 12.91
CA ARG A 27 -8.14 -10.98 13.18
C ARG A 27 -8.55 -12.02 14.24
N GLU A 28 -9.13 -11.60 15.35
CA GLU A 28 -9.34 -12.44 16.53
C GLU A 28 -10.61 -13.27 16.42
N ASP A 29 -11.71 -12.65 16.01
CA ASP A 29 -13.01 -13.29 15.95
C ASP A 29 -13.25 -13.98 14.60
N ARG A 30 -12.93 -13.29 13.50
CA ARG A 30 -13.23 -13.77 12.15
C ARG A 30 -12.08 -14.53 11.50
N LYS A 31 -10.88 -14.52 12.11
CA LYS A 31 -9.64 -15.06 11.54
C LYS A 31 -9.32 -14.49 10.15
N ASN A 32 -9.81 -13.28 9.87
CA ASN A 32 -9.58 -12.56 8.64
C ASN A 32 -8.34 -11.68 8.76
N TYR A 33 -7.40 -11.88 7.86
CA TYR A 33 -6.13 -11.15 7.80
C TYR A 33 -5.98 -10.31 6.55
N LYS A 34 -7.07 -10.18 5.77
CA LYS A 34 -7.13 -9.42 4.53
C LYS A 34 -8.04 -8.23 4.74
N ASN A 35 -7.53 -7.02 4.60
CA ASN A 35 -8.27 -5.83 4.97
C ASN A 35 -8.04 -4.71 3.95
N LEU A 36 -9.08 -3.98 3.60
CA LEU A 36 -9.04 -2.77 2.79
C LEU A 36 -9.65 -1.61 3.58
N ILE A 37 -8.82 -0.61 3.85
CA ILE A 37 -9.19 0.61 4.56
C ILE A 37 -9.37 1.72 3.53
N VAL A 38 -10.59 2.20 3.42
CA VAL A 38 -10.95 3.34 2.57
C VAL A 38 -11.11 4.56 3.46
N ALA A 39 -10.18 5.50 3.36
CA ALA A 39 -10.21 6.70 4.18
C ALA A 39 -9.66 7.91 3.42
N ALA A 40 -10.26 9.08 3.61
CA ALA A 40 -9.88 10.30 2.94
C ALA A 40 -8.38 10.61 3.11
N THR A 41 -7.80 11.32 2.13
CA THR A 41 -6.42 11.79 2.22
C THR A 41 -6.26 12.75 3.40
N GLY A 42 -5.15 12.64 4.13
CA GLY A 42 -4.89 13.47 5.32
C GLY A 42 -5.44 12.93 6.63
N THR A 43 -6.21 11.83 6.64
CA THR A 43 -6.77 11.23 7.86
C THR A 43 -5.79 10.35 8.64
N GLY A 44 -4.53 10.24 8.18
CA GLY A 44 -3.48 9.51 8.88
C GLY A 44 -3.46 8.01 8.64
N LYS A 45 -3.84 7.55 7.45
CA LYS A 45 -3.77 6.13 7.04
C LYS A 45 -2.40 5.49 7.32
N THR A 46 -1.32 6.19 7.01
CA THR A 46 0.06 5.76 7.26
C THR A 46 0.31 5.50 8.74
N ILE A 47 -0.08 6.45 9.60
CA ILE A 47 0.08 6.34 11.07
C ILE A 47 -0.71 5.15 11.61
N THR A 48 -1.93 4.96 11.13
CA THR A 48 -2.77 3.82 11.54
C THR A 48 -2.12 2.49 11.16
N SER A 49 -1.58 2.38 9.95
CA SER A 49 -0.92 1.15 9.49
C SER A 49 0.37 0.84 10.25
N LEU A 50 1.16 1.87 10.59
CA LEU A 50 2.35 1.68 11.43
C LEU A 50 1.99 1.30 12.86
N ASN A 51 0.84 1.74 13.37
CA ASN A 51 0.31 1.24 14.65
C ASN A 51 -0.04 -0.25 14.59
N CYS A 52 -0.61 -0.75 13.48
CA CYS A 52 -0.81 -2.18 13.31
C CYS A 52 0.50 -2.96 13.37
N LEU A 53 1.55 -2.44 12.72
CA LEU A 53 2.87 -3.06 12.75
C LEU A 53 3.48 -3.05 14.15
N LEU A 54 3.23 -2.00 14.91
CA LEU A 54 3.68 -1.94 16.30
C LEU A 54 2.94 -2.93 17.20
N GLU A 55 1.65 -3.10 17.03
CA GLU A 55 0.91 -4.13 17.79
C GLU A 55 1.48 -5.53 17.52
N ILE A 56 1.87 -5.79 16.26
CA ILE A 56 2.58 -7.03 15.91
C ILE A 56 3.90 -7.12 16.65
N TYR A 57 4.67 -6.03 16.71
CA TYR A 57 5.92 -5.98 17.47
C TYR A 57 5.71 -6.25 18.96
N LYS A 58 4.75 -5.56 19.58
CA LYS A 58 4.41 -5.74 21.00
C LYS A 58 4.01 -7.19 21.32
N SER A 59 3.31 -7.86 20.41
CA SER A 59 2.86 -9.24 20.59
C SER A 59 3.94 -10.27 20.36
N ASN A 60 4.83 -10.05 19.37
CA ASN A 60 5.77 -11.06 18.88
C ASN A 60 7.23 -10.80 19.27
N GLY A 61 7.56 -9.56 19.66
CA GLY A 61 8.94 -9.11 19.88
C GLY A 61 9.73 -8.80 18.60
N TYR A 62 9.10 -8.91 17.43
CA TYR A 62 9.68 -8.58 16.13
C TYR A 62 8.60 -8.15 15.13
N TYR A 63 9.01 -7.50 14.04
CA TYR A 63 8.13 -7.09 12.94
C TYR A 63 8.76 -7.43 11.58
N LYS A 64 7.93 -7.80 10.63
CA LYS A 64 8.32 -8.04 9.23
C LYS A 64 7.25 -7.42 8.33
N ALA A 65 7.64 -6.47 7.49
CA ALA A 65 6.70 -5.79 6.61
C ALA A 65 7.23 -5.59 5.19
N LEU A 66 6.32 -5.68 4.22
CA LEU A 66 6.51 -5.20 2.87
C LEU A 66 5.50 -4.06 2.63
N ILE A 67 6.01 -2.88 2.35
CA ILE A 67 5.21 -1.69 2.06
C ILE A 67 5.35 -1.37 0.58
N LEU A 68 4.24 -1.33 -0.14
CA LEU A 68 4.17 -0.99 -1.56
C LEU A 68 3.56 0.40 -1.74
N VAL A 69 4.22 1.24 -2.51
CA VAL A 69 3.83 2.63 -2.75
C VAL A 69 3.90 2.98 -4.24
N PRO A 70 3.11 3.94 -4.74
CA PRO A 70 3.13 4.29 -6.16
C PRO A 70 4.37 5.09 -6.60
N THR A 71 4.95 5.91 -5.73
CA THR A 71 6.01 6.85 -6.10
C THR A 71 7.21 6.82 -5.16
N ILE A 72 8.36 7.28 -5.65
CA ILE A 72 9.59 7.42 -4.84
C ILE A 72 9.39 8.45 -3.73
N THR A 73 8.65 9.52 -3.97
CA THR A 73 8.33 10.53 -2.96
C THR A 73 7.57 9.93 -1.78
N LEU A 74 6.56 9.10 -2.06
CA LEU A 74 5.83 8.38 -1.01
C LEU A 74 6.70 7.35 -0.30
N LEU A 75 7.62 6.68 -1.02
CA LEU A 75 8.59 5.79 -0.39
C LEU A 75 9.45 6.51 0.65
N GLU A 76 9.96 7.70 0.32
CA GLU A 76 10.74 8.52 1.25
C GLU A 76 9.90 9.03 2.42
N GLN A 77 8.64 9.35 2.18
CA GLN A 77 7.70 9.74 3.22
C GLN A 77 7.41 8.59 4.20
N TRP A 78 7.16 7.39 3.68
CA TRP A 78 6.97 6.20 4.50
C TRP A 78 8.20 5.86 5.33
N GLU A 79 9.41 5.97 4.75
CA GLU A 79 10.66 5.80 5.52
C GLU A 79 10.72 6.76 6.71
N LYS A 80 10.46 8.06 6.47
CA LYS A 80 10.46 9.08 7.54
C LYS A 80 9.46 8.73 8.66
N GLU A 81 8.26 8.28 8.29
CA GLU A 81 7.27 7.89 9.29
C GLU A 81 7.71 6.62 10.04
N CYS A 82 8.25 5.61 9.37
CA CYS A 82 8.82 4.43 10.04
C CYS A 82 9.91 4.81 11.06
N LEU A 83 10.80 5.73 10.70
CA LEU A 83 11.86 6.20 11.60
C LEU A 83 11.32 6.97 12.81
N LYS A 84 10.22 7.74 12.65
CA LYS A 84 9.54 8.38 13.79
C LYS A 84 8.96 7.35 14.76
N PHE A 85 8.54 6.20 14.25
CA PHE A 85 8.12 5.05 15.05
C PHE A 85 9.30 4.23 15.60
N LYS A 86 10.54 4.68 15.41
CA LYS A 86 11.77 3.96 15.76
C LYS A 86 11.89 2.57 15.16
N PHE A 87 11.20 2.29 14.09
CA PHE A 87 11.46 1.12 13.29
C PHE A 87 12.84 1.24 12.63
N SER A 88 13.56 0.15 12.58
CA SER A 88 14.91 0.05 12.02
C SER A 88 14.97 -1.02 10.93
N ASN A 89 16.13 -1.19 10.32
CA ASN A 89 16.35 -2.16 9.25
C ASN A 89 15.39 -1.98 8.07
N ILE A 90 15.37 -0.75 7.53
CA ILE A 90 14.50 -0.35 6.42
C ILE A 90 15.27 -0.51 5.10
N ILE A 91 14.74 -1.32 4.19
CA ILE A 91 15.30 -1.56 2.86
C ILE A 91 14.44 -0.86 1.82
N LYS A 92 15.01 0.10 1.10
CA LYS A 92 14.32 0.88 0.06
C LYS A 92 14.59 0.32 -1.31
N VAL A 93 13.56 -0.17 -2.00
CA VAL A 93 13.66 -0.79 -3.32
C VAL A 93 13.02 0.12 -4.37
N CYS A 94 13.86 0.90 -5.05
CA CYS A 94 13.43 1.72 -6.19
C CYS A 94 14.63 2.07 -7.10
N SER A 95 14.34 2.64 -8.26
CA SER A 95 15.35 3.00 -9.27
C SER A 95 16.31 4.11 -8.84
N LYS A 96 15.91 4.96 -7.88
CA LYS A 96 16.72 6.10 -7.39
C LYS A 96 17.96 5.63 -6.61
N TYR A 97 17.82 4.53 -5.87
CA TYR A 97 18.90 4.05 -5.02
C TYR A 97 19.72 2.99 -5.75
N SER A 98 21.05 3.14 -5.68
CA SER A 98 21.99 2.19 -6.27
C SER A 98 21.74 0.78 -5.74
N ASN A 99 22.28 -0.25 -6.41
CA ASN A 99 22.09 -1.69 -6.12
C ASN A 99 22.42 -2.16 -4.68
N LYS A 100 22.72 -1.24 -3.75
CA LYS A 100 22.97 -1.56 -2.32
C LYS A 100 21.81 -2.31 -1.68
N TRP A 101 20.57 -1.97 -2.02
CA TRP A 101 19.39 -2.65 -1.50
C TRP A 101 19.32 -4.12 -1.94
N LYS A 102 19.88 -4.49 -3.11
CA LYS A 102 19.90 -5.88 -3.59
C LYS A 102 20.65 -6.79 -2.61
N LYS A 103 21.82 -6.34 -2.12
CA LYS A 103 22.60 -7.09 -1.13
C LYS A 103 21.84 -7.23 0.19
N SER A 104 21.21 -6.15 0.65
CA SER A 104 20.41 -6.17 1.89
C SER A 104 19.20 -7.09 1.77
N LEU A 105 18.50 -7.07 0.63
CA LEU A 105 17.36 -7.94 0.37
C LEU A 105 17.78 -9.41 0.31
N ALA A 106 18.87 -9.72 -0.42
CA ALA A 106 19.42 -11.07 -0.50
C ALA A 106 19.83 -11.60 0.88
N ASN A 107 20.41 -10.75 1.74
CA ASN A 107 20.74 -11.13 3.11
C ASN A 107 19.50 -11.49 3.94
N ILE A 108 18.43 -10.71 3.86
CA ILE A 108 17.16 -11.04 4.52
C ILE A 108 16.60 -12.36 3.99
N GLN A 109 16.59 -12.57 2.68
CA GLN A 109 16.13 -13.81 2.07
C GLN A 109 16.94 -15.02 2.56
N MET A 110 18.25 -14.87 2.69
CA MET A 110 19.12 -15.93 3.21
C MET A 110 18.82 -16.24 4.68
N ILE A 111 18.62 -15.23 5.51
CA ILE A 111 18.24 -15.41 6.92
C ILE A 111 16.88 -16.14 7.02
N GLU A 112 15.90 -15.75 6.21
CA GLU A 112 14.57 -16.39 6.20
C GLU A 112 14.64 -17.85 5.71
N ALA A 113 15.48 -18.13 4.71
CA ALA A 113 15.65 -19.49 4.19
C ALA A 113 16.37 -20.40 5.19
N SER A 114 17.40 -19.89 5.88
CA SER A 114 18.19 -20.69 6.83
C SER A 114 17.46 -20.93 8.15
N ASN A 115 16.61 -20.00 8.59
CA ASN A 115 15.85 -20.13 9.83
C ASN A 115 14.45 -19.49 9.70
N PRO A 116 13.42 -20.26 9.29
CA PRO A 116 12.06 -19.77 9.16
C PRO A 116 11.45 -19.21 10.46
N GLU A 117 11.97 -19.61 11.62
CA GLU A 117 11.52 -19.13 12.93
C GLU A 117 12.32 -17.94 13.46
N ASN A 118 13.23 -17.39 12.66
CA ASN A 118 14.03 -16.23 13.06
C ASN A 118 13.14 -15.03 13.45
N LYS A 119 13.60 -14.24 14.41
CA LYS A 119 12.92 -13.05 14.94
C LYS A 119 13.56 -11.75 14.44
N THR A 120 14.21 -11.78 13.29
CA THR A 120 14.82 -10.59 12.68
C THR A 120 13.72 -9.62 12.24
N SER A 121 13.80 -8.38 12.73
CA SER A 121 12.87 -7.31 12.34
C SER A 121 13.38 -6.59 11.11
N TYR A 122 12.49 -6.32 10.14
CA TYR A 122 12.80 -5.53 8.94
C TYR A 122 11.54 -4.95 8.29
N ILE A 123 11.74 -3.88 7.53
CA ILE A 123 10.74 -3.28 6.65
C ILE A 123 11.33 -3.14 5.25
N ILE A 124 10.66 -3.68 4.26
CA ILE A 124 10.97 -3.46 2.85
C ILE A 124 9.95 -2.45 2.31
N ILE A 125 10.42 -1.33 1.78
CA ILE A 125 9.57 -0.34 1.12
C ILE A 125 9.93 -0.34 -0.36
N SER A 126 8.96 -0.64 -1.22
CA SER A 126 9.17 -0.71 -2.67
C SER A 126 8.14 0.11 -3.42
N THR A 127 8.55 0.70 -4.55
CA THR A 127 7.55 1.21 -5.48
C THR A 127 6.90 0.05 -6.23
N TYR A 128 5.62 0.18 -6.61
CA TYR A 128 4.94 -0.84 -7.43
C TYR A 128 5.73 -1.18 -8.70
N ALA A 129 6.27 -0.17 -9.38
CA ALA A 129 7.06 -0.37 -10.59
C ALA A 129 8.33 -1.19 -10.35
N SER A 130 9.00 -1.03 -9.21
CA SER A 130 10.19 -1.82 -8.87
C SER A 130 9.82 -3.22 -8.39
N PHE A 131 8.69 -3.37 -7.74
CA PHE A 131 8.19 -4.67 -7.29
C PHE A 131 7.85 -5.61 -8.46
N ILE A 132 7.28 -5.07 -9.56
CA ILE A 132 6.93 -5.86 -10.74
C ILE A 132 8.16 -6.41 -11.47
N LYS A 133 9.29 -5.69 -11.42
CA LYS A 133 10.53 -6.13 -12.08
C LYS A 133 11.07 -7.38 -11.41
N SER A 134 10.99 -8.51 -12.11
CA SER A 134 11.38 -9.84 -11.60
C SER A 134 12.79 -9.89 -11.04
N ASP A 135 13.71 -9.15 -11.65
CA ASP A 135 15.12 -9.15 -11.26
C ASP A 135 15.39 -8.48 -9.89
N ASN A 136 14.42 -7.75 -9.36
CA ASN A 136 14.57 -7.05 -8.08
C ASN A 136 14.24 -7.92 -6.87
N PHE A 137 13.28 -8.84 -7.01
CA PHE A 137 12.88 -9.77 -5.96
C PHE A 137 13.17 -11.20 -6.43
N ILE A 138 14.40 -11.65 -6.18
CA ILE A 138 14.98 -12.88 -6.75
C ILE A 138 14.17 -14.11 -6.40
N ASP A 139 13.62 -14.18 -5.19
CA ASP A 139 12.69 -15.23 -4.81
C ASP A 139 11.76 -14.76 -3.70
N LEU A 140 10.57 -14.33 -4.10
CA LEU A 140 9.54 -13.92 -3.15
C LEU A 140 9.04 -15.08 -2.27
N ASN A 141 9.30 -16.33 -2.68
CA ASN A 141 8.95 -17.49 -1.88
C ASN A 141 9.81 -17.63 -0.63
N LEU A 142 10.98 -17.01 -0.58
CA LEU A 142 11.83 -16.99 0.61
C LEU A 142 11.35 -16.03 1.69
N LEU A 143 10.43 -15.10 1.39
CA LEU A 143 9.87 -14.23 2.40
C LEU A 143 8.81 -15.00 3.25
N PRO A 144 8.75 -14.76 4.56
CA PRO A 144 7.89 -15.53 5.48
C PRO A 144 6.41 -15.20 5.28
N LYS A 145 5.71 -16.02 4.52
CA LYS A 145 4.32 -15.82 4.11
C LYS A 145 3.34 -15.55 5.26
N LYS A 146 3.53 -16.22 6.40
CA LYS A 146 2.65 -16.09 7.56
C LYS A 146 3.00 -14.95 8.50
N LYS A 147 4.26 -14.51 8.51
CA LYS A 147 4.78 -13.52 9.46
C LYS A 147 4.92 -12.13 8.86
N LEU A 148 4.87 -12.02 7.52
CA LEU A 148 5.03 -10.78 6.78
C LEU A 148 3.69 -10.03 6.68
N LEU A 149 3.67 -8.76 7.06
CA LEU A 149 2.56 -7.85 6.82
C LEU A 149 2.79 -7.12 5.50
N LEU A 150 1.89 -7.30 4.53
CA LEU A 150 1.82 -6.48 3.34
C LEU A 150 0.97 -5.23 3.63
N ILE A 151 1.54 -4.06 3.39
CA ILE A 151 0.83 -2.77 3.37
C ILE A 151 0.90 -2.22 1.95
N ALA A 152 -0.24 -2.01 1.32
CA ALA A 152 -0.35 -1.44 -0.01
C ALA A 152 -0.94 -0.03 0.07
N ASP A 153 -0.10 0.99 -0.08
CA ASP A 153 -0.56 2.38 -0.09
C ASP A 153 -1.05 2.76 -1.49
N GLU A 154 -2.12 3.58 -1.54
CA GLU A 154 -2.86 3.87 -2.76
C GLU A 154 -3.21 2.58 -3.53
N ALA A 155 -3.86 1.66 -2.83
CA ALA A 155 -4.09 0.28 -3.25
C ALA A 155 -4.81 0.15 -4.61
N HIS A 156 -5.54 1.18 -5.05
CA HIS A 156 -6.14 1.22 -6.39
C HIS A 156 -5.11 1.04 -7.52
N ASN A 157 -3.82 1.39 -7.30
CA ASN A 157 -2.76 1.14 -8.26
C ASN A 157 -2.45 -0.35 -8.46
N MET A 158 -2.89 -1.21 -7.54
CA MET A 158 -2.71 -2.66 -7.67
C MET A 158 -3.65 -3.31 -8.69
N GLY A 159 -4.73 -2.66 -9.08
CA GLY A 159 -5.73 -3.19 -10.00
C GLY A 159 -5.17 -3.61 -11.37
N SER A 160 -3.96 -3.21 -11.73
CA SER A 160 -3.27 -3.76 -12.90
C SER A 160 -3.01 -5.27 -12.68
N GLY A 161 -3.42 -6.10 -13.63
CA GLY A 161 -3.33 -7.56 -13.52
C GLY A 161 -1.91 -8.07 -13.19
N ARG A 162 -0.87 -7.36 -13.65
CA ARG A 162 0.55 -7.71 -13.40
C ARG A 162 0.93 -7.63 -11.92
N ILE A 163 0.47 -6.61 -11.18
CA ILE A 163 0.80 -6.45 -9.76
C ILE A 163 0.09 -7.53 -8.94
N ILE A 164 -1.21 -7.69 -9.14
CA ILE A 164 -2.00 -8.68 -8.40
C ILE A 164 -1.52 -10.10 -8.69
N SER A 165 -1.23 -10.45 -9.95
CA SER A 165 -0.68 -11.76 -10.29
C SER A 165 0.62 -12.02 -9.55
N ARG A 166 1.54 -11.06 -9.56
CA ARG A 166 2.81 -11.17 -8.83
C ARG A 166 2.62 -11.34 -7.32
N LEU A 167 1.69 -10.60 -6.73
CA LEU A 167 1.36 -10.73 -5.30
C LEU A 167 0.63 -12.03 -4.98
N SER A 168 -0.15 -12.55 -5.90
CA SER A 168 -0.89 -13.81 -5.72
C SER A 168 0.01 -15.03 -5.74
N GLU A 169 1.18 -14.96 -6.40
CA GLU A 169 2.22 -15.97 -6.31
C GLU A 169 2.74 -16.11 -4.87
N ILE A 170 2.69 -15.01 -4.10
CA ILE A 170 3.08 -14.98 -2.71
C ILE A 170 1.80 -15.01 -1.86
N LYS A 171 1.55 -16.13 -1.22
CA LYS A 171 0.37 -16.31 -0.37
C LYS A 171 0.53 -15.54 0.95
N TYR A 172 0.49 -14.21 0.89
CA TYR A 172 0.46 -13.39 2.10
C TYR A 172 -0.76 -13.71 2.93
N LEU A 173 -0.53 -14.00 4.19
CA LEU A 173 -1.64 -14.16 5.12
C LEU A 173 -2.18 -12.81 5.57
N ARG A 174 -1.29 -11.86 5.90
CA ARG A 174 -1.65 -10.55 6.46
C ARG A 174 -1.48 -9.45 5.42
N ARG A 175 -2.55 -8.73 5.10
CA ARG A 175 -2.54 -7.63 4.12
C ARG A 175 -3.46 -6.50 4.54
N ILE A 176 -2.99 -5.29 4.32
CA ILE A 176 -3.73 -4.05 4.51
C ILE A 176 -3.60 -3.22 3.25
N GLY A 177 -4.70 -2.97 2.57
CA GLY A 177 -4.79 -1.99 1.49
C GLY A 177 -5.26 -0.65 2.06
N LEU A 178 -4.67 0.43 1.57
CA LEU A 178 -5.01 1.81 1.92
C LEU A 178 -5.38 2.55 0.65
N SER A 179 -6.54 3.18 0.62
CA SER A 179 -6.92 4.05 -0.50
C SER A 179 -7.89 5.13 -0.02
N ALA A 180 -7.88 6.27 -0.67
CA ALA A 180 -8.95 7.26 -0.56
C ALA A 180 -10.05 7.01 -1.59
N THR A 181 -9.67 6.44 -2.73
CA THR A 181 -10.53 6.14 -3.88
C THR A 181 -10.20 4.73 -4.35
N PRO A 182 -10.82 3.69 -3.78
CA PRO A 182 -10.46 2.30 -4.07
C PRO A 182 -10.84 1.89 -5.49
N GLU A 183 -11.84 2.52 -6.08
CA GLU A 183 -12.34 2.20 -7.41
C GLU A 183 -11.55 2.93 -8.49
N ARG A 184 -11.15 2.20 -9.50
CA ARG A 184 -10.57 2.71 -10.74
C ARG A 184 -11.68 2.97 -11.74
N GLN A 185 -11.67 4.16 -12.35
CA GLN A 185 -12.62 4.47 -13.42
C GLN A 185 -12.36 3.55 -14.62
N PHE A 186 -13.44 3.02 -15.18
CA PHE A 186 -13.43 2.17 -16.39
C PHE A 186 -12.61 0.85 -16.28
N ASP A 187 -12.33 0.36 -15.05
CA ASP A 187 -11.60 -0.89 -14.84
C ASP A 187 -12.33 -1.77 -13.80
N GLU A 188 -13.49 -2.26 -14.15
CA GLU A 188 -14.30 -3.14 -13.28
C GLU A 188 -13.56 -4.43 -12.92
N THR A 189 -12.87 -5.03 -13.90
CA THR A 189 -12.08 -6.23 -13.66
C THR A 189 -10.94 -6.01 -12.67
N GLY A 190 -10.24 -4.88 -12.76
CA GLY A 190 -9.20 -4.50 -11.81
C GLY A 190 -9.75 -4.23 -10.42
N ASN A 191 -10.92 -3.59 -10.33
CA ASN A 191 -11.62 -3.35 -9.07
C ASN A 191 -12.01 -4.67 -8.39
N ASN A 192 -12.61 -5.61 -9.13
CA ASN A 192 -13.00 -6.91 -8.59
C ASN A 192 -11.79 -7.71 -8.10
N ARG A 193 -10.69 -7.73 -8.84
CA ARG A 193 -9.43 -8.37 -8.41
C ARG A 193 -8.86 -7.74 -7.14
N LEU A 194 -8.93 -6.41 -7.02
CA LEU A 194 -8.48 -5.71 -5.83
C LEU A 194 -9.31 -6.10 -4.60
N MET A 195 -10.63 -6.09 -4.75
CA MET A 195 -11.58 -6.44 -3.70
C MET A 195 -11.39 -7.90 -3.25
N GLU A 196 -11.25 -8.83 -4.19
CA GLU A 196 -10.97 -10.24 -3.91
C GLU A 196 -9.62 -10.39 -3.18
N PHE A 197 -8.58 -9.70 -3.67
CA PHE A 197 -7.25 -9.76 -3.05
C PHE A 197 -7.28 -9.33 -1.58
N PHE A 198 -8.05 -8.31 -1.22
CA PHE A 198 -8.21 -7.86 0.16
C PHE A 198 -9.41 -8.50 0.89
N GLY A 199 -10.11 -9.45 0.26
CA GLY A 199 -11.23 -10.18 0.88
C GLY A 199 -12.44 -9.31 1.18
N CYS A 200 -12.67 -8.26 0.40
CA CYS A 200 -13.71 -7.24 0.60
C CYS A 200 -14.80 -7.31 -0.49
N THR A 201 -15.30 -8.50 -0.80
CA THR A 201 -16.24 -8.71 -1.92
C THR A 201 -17.61 -8.06 -1.74
N GLN A 202 -18.01 -7.74 -0.51
CA GLN A 202 -19.31 -7.11 -0.21
C GLN A 202 -19.17 -5.69 0.35
N SER A 203 -18.15 -5.43 1.14
CA SER A 203 -17.90 -4.12 1.75
C SER A 203 -16.42 -3.96 2.11
N TYR A 204 -15.97 -2.73 2.23
CA TYR A 204 -14.65 -2.43 2.77
C TYR A 204 -14.55 -2.83 4.24
N THR A 205 -13.35 -3.17 4.70
CA THR A 205 -13.14 -3.45 6.12
C THR A 205 -13.47 -2.23 6.98
N PHE A 206 -13.10 -1.05 6.50
CA PHE A 206 -13.41 0.22 7.14
C PHE A 206 -13.53 1.32 6.08
N GLU A 207 -14.50 2.19 6.23
CA GLU A 207 -14.70 3.37 5.39
C GLU A 207 -14.76 4.61 6.26
N TYR A 208 -14.08 5.69 5.85
CA TYR A 208 -14.10 6.99 6.49
C TYR A 208 -14.07 8.08 5.42
N SER A 209 -15.24 8.55 5.09
CA SER A 209 -15.44 9.50 4.01
C SER A 209 -14.85 10.89 4.34
N MET A 210 -14.61 11.69 3.29
CA MET A 210 -14.19 13.08 3.46
C MET A 210 -15.21 13.89 4.25
N ARG A 211 -16.51 13.64 4.07
CA ARG A 211 -17.60 14.31 4.81
C ARG A 211 -17.47 14.03 6.30
N GLU A 212 -17.40 12.77 6.68
CA GLU A 212 -17.24 12.36 8.08
C GLU A 212 -15.95 12.92 8.69
N ALA A 213 -14.85 12.95 7.92
CA ALA A 213 -13.58 13.50 8.38
C ALA A 213 -13.67 15.01 8.67
N ILE A 214 -14.45 15.77 7.89
CA ILE A 214 -14.70 17.19 8.13
C ILE A 214 -15.65 17.39 9.31
N GLU A 215 -16.74 16.63 9.39
CA GLU A 215 -17.70 16.69 10.48
C GLU A 215 -17.06 16.37 11.83
N ASN A 216 -16.13 15.44 11.85
CA ASN A 216 -15.35 15.05 13.03
C ASN A 216 -14.10 15.91 13.28
N ASN A 217 -13.93 17.03 12.57
CA ASN A 217 -12.76 17.92 12.65
C ASN A 217 -11.41 17.23 12.42
N ALA A 218 -11.36 16.10 11.76
CA ALA A 218 -10.13 15.44 11.32
C ALA A 218 -9.56 16.09 10.05
N LEU A 219 -10.42 16.73 9.24
CA LEU A 219 -10.04 17.54 8.08
C LEU A 219 -10.69 18.93 8.19
N CYS A 220 -10.05 19.94 7.61
CA CYS A 220 -10.61 21.28 7.52
C CYS A 220 -11.72 21.34 6.46
N ARG A 221 -12.65 22.27 6.65
CA ARG A 221 -13.62 22.61 5.61
C ARG A 221 -12.91 23.26 4.43
N TYR A 222 -13.39 23.00 3.22
CA TYR A 222 -12.89 23.62 2.00
C TYR A 222 -14.06 24.10 1.13
N TYR A 223 -13.77 25.07 0.28
CA TYR A 223 -14.69 25.56 -0.74
C TYR A 223 -14.10 25.22 -2.11
N TYR A 224 -14.91 24.63 -2.97
CA TYR A 224 -14.49 24.27 -4.32
C TYR A 224 -15.05 25.29 -5.31
N TYR A 225 -14.15 26.03 -5.98
CA TYR A 225 -14.49 27.01 -7.01
C TYR A 225 -13.94 26.52 -8.36
N PRO A 226 -14.75 25.85 -9.17
CA PRO A 226 -14.27 25.37 -10.47
C PRO A 226 -14.09 26.54 -11.43
N HIS A 227 -12.90 26.67 -12.00
CA HIS A 227 -12.64 27.57 -13.10
C HIS A 227 -12.64 26.78 -14.40
N ILE A 228 -13.65 27.04 -15.25
CA ILE A 228 -13.75 26.39 -16.55
C ILE A 228 -12.91 27.18 -17.54
N VAL A 229 -11.87 26.57 -18.09
CA VAL A 229 -11.01 27.13 -19.13
C VAL A 229 -11.32 26.40 -20.44
N LYS A 230 -11.49 27.16 -21.51
CA LYS A 230 -11.63 26.59 -22.85
C LYS A 230 -10.24 26.44 -23.47
N LEU A 231 -9.98 25.31 -24.10
CA LEU A 231 -8.79 25.13 -24.92
C LEU A 231 -8.89 26.03 -26.14
N THR A 232 -7.77 26.63 -26.54
CA THR A 232 -7.61 27.28 -27.84
C THR A 232 -7.70 26.24 -28.95
N SER A 233 -7.94 26.66 -30.18
CA SER A 233 -8.02 25.75 -31.35
C SER A 233 -6.75 24.87 -31.47
N ASN A 234 -5.56 25.46 -31.31
CA ASN A 234 -4.30 24.73 -31.38
C ASN A 234 -4.12 23.72 -30.23
N GLU A 235 -4.54 24.07 -29.03
CA GLU A 235 -4.51 23.17 -27.88
C GLU A 235 -5.50 22.01 -28.05
N MET A 236 -6.67 22.27 -28.61
CA MET A 236 -7.67 21.25 -28.90
C MET A 236 -7.18 20.26 -29.95
N GLU A 237 -6.57 20.74 -31.04
CA GLU A 237 -5.97 19.87 -32.05
C GLU A 237 -4.89 18.96 -31.46
N LYS A 238 -3.99 19.51 -30.64
CA LYS A 238 -2.96 18.75 -29.94
C LYS A 238 -3.54 17.76 -28.94
N TYR A 239 -4.58 18.13 -28.23
CA TYR A 239 -5.29 17.24 -27.31
C TYR A 239 -5.89 16.05 -28.06
N ILE A 240 -6.57 16.30 -29.18
CA ILE A 240 -7.16 15.25 -30.02
C ILE A 240 -6.05 14.32 -30.57
N GLU A 241 -4.96 14.88 -31.09
CA GLU A 241 -3.82 14.10 -31.59
C GLU A 241 -3.24 13.17 -30.52
N LEU A 242 -3.00 13.69 -29.31
CA LEU A 242 -2.48 12.91 -28.20
C LEU A 242 -3.46 11.84 -27.71
N SER A 243 -4.75 12.18 -27.66
CA SER A 243 -5.81 11.24 -27.28
C SER A 243 -5.91 10.07 -28.26
N LEU A 244 -5.79 10.34 -29.56
CA LEU A 244 -5.77 9.31 -30.59
C LEU A 244 -4.52 8.42 -30.49
N LYS A 245 -3.35 8.98 -30.17
CA LYS A 245 -2.13 8.20 -29.93
C LYS A 245 -2.27 7.27 -28.74
N ILE A 246 -2.84 7.78 -27.64
CA ILE A 246 -3.12 6.98 -26.44
C ILE A 246 -4.09 5.83 -26.78
N ALA A 247 -5.20 6.11 -27.43
CA ALA A 247 -6.18 5.09 -27.83
C ALA A 247 -5.57 3.99 -28.74
N LYS A 248 -4.66 4.35 -29.65
CA LYS A 248 -3.94 3.37 -30.47
C LYS A 248 -3.00 2.46 -29.66
N VAL A 249 -2.37 2.97 -28.61
CA VAL A 249 -1.52 2.17 -27.72
C VAL A 249 -2.35 1.19 -26.92
N PHE A 250 -3.47 1.63 -26.33
CA PHE A 250 -4.38 0.74 -25.60
C PHE A 250 -4.95 -0.37 -26.49
N ASN A 251 -5.38 -0.05 -27.71
CA ASN A 251 -5.91 -1.06 -28.64
C ASN A 251 -4.85 -2.07 -29.12
N LYS A 252 -3.55 -1.72 -29.10
CA LYS A 252 -2.47 -2.68 -29.38
C LYS A 252 -2.21 -3.63 -28.23
N GLU A 253 -2.24 -3.14 -26.98
CA GLU A 253 -2.05 -4.00 -25.81
C GLU A 253 -3.20 -5.01 -25.63
N ASP A 254 -4.44 -4.65 -26.03
CA ASP A 254 -5.58 -5.57 -26.00
C ASP A 254 -5.52 -6.65 -27.08
N ASN A 255 -4.86 -6.41 -28.19
CA ASN A 255 -4.70 -7.41 -29.26
C ASN A 255 -3.52 -8.37 -28.98
N ASP A 256 -2.42 -7.87 -28.41
CA ASP A 256 -1.27 -8.72 -28.01
C ASP A 256 -1.58 -9.61 -26.78
N SER A 257 -2.69 -9.36 -26.08
CA SER A 257 -3.16 -10.19 -24.97
C SER A 257 -4.17 -11.25 -25.35
N LYS A 258 -4.50 -11.37 -26.66
CA LYS A 258 -5.43 -12.35 -27.21
C LYS A 258 -4.77 -13.42 -28.12
N GLU A 259 -3.47 -13.31 -28.36
CA GLU A 259 -2.62 -14.35 -28.91
C GLU A 259 -1.81 -15.04 -27.78
#